data_0fd97f3cbcab2ce6d39e6bd150f6f99f
#
_entry.id   0fd97f3cbcab2ce6d39e6bd150f6f99f
#
_cell.length_a   1.000
_cell.length_b   1.000
_cell.length_c   1.000
_cell.angle_alpha   90.00
_cell.angle_beta   90.00
_cell.angle_gamma   90.00
#
_symmetry.space_group_name_H-M   'P 1'
#
loop_
_entity.id
_entity.type
_entity.pdbx_description
1 polymer ?
#
loop_
_entity_poly.entity_id
_entity_poly.type
_entity_poly.pdbx_seq_one_letter_code
_entity_poly.pdbx_strand_id
1 'polypeptide(L)'
;VSVDPRVSIHPDSSVLMAAIAARLITKLVDVQDKFGEATVVLTGGTVGIGTLKAVADSPAAPAVDWSKVNFWWGDERFLPAADPDRNTVQAYEALLSHIPVDPGRIHEPGSADDFGSPEEAAEDYARRLNDAASLEHAADMSDDRPEEPAALPRLDVVLLGVGPDAHIASLFPEQAGVRDKERMVVGVRNSPKPPPLRVSLTLPAINTASEVWMVVAGEDKAGAVGLALAGANPVQVPAAGPRGTSRTLWLIDENAASRVPQQLVRKDAAGA
;
A
#
# COMPACT_ATOMS: atom_id res chain seq x y z
N VAL A 1 -7.06 16.24 -13.57
CA VAL A 1 -6.87 15.35 -14.75
C VAL A 1 -6.82 13.94 -14.20
N SER A 2 -7.81 13.09 -14.54
CA SER A 2 -7.80 11.67 -14.17
C SER A 2 -6.59 11.02 -14.86
N VAL A 3 -5.64 10.52 -14.08
CA VAL A 3 -4.52 9.75 -14.63
C VAL A 3 -5.00 8.31 -14.80
N ASP A 4 -5.16 7.86 -16.06
CA ASP A 4 -5.55 6.48 -16.35
C ASP A 4 -4.55 5.49 -15.73
N PRO A 5 -5.04 4.39 -15.13
CA PRO A 5 -4.17 3.38 -14.56
C PRO A 5 -3.30 2.75 -15.64
N ARG A 6 -2.02 2.55 -15.31
CA ARG A 6 -1.08 1.83 -16.18
C ARG A 6 -0.96 0.39 -15.72
N VAL A 7 -1.05 -0.54 -16.67
CA VAL A 7 -0.92 -1.98 -16.42
C VAL A 7 0.44 -2.45 -16.93
N SER A 8 1.19 -3.14 -16.08
CA SER A 8 2.44 -3.83 -16.43
C SER A 8 2.28 -5.32 -16.11
N ILE A 9 2.45 -6.17 -17.11
CA ILE A 9 2.27 -7.62 -16.98
C ILE A 9 3.64 -8.28 -16.96
N HIS A 10 3.84 -9.19 -16.01
CA HIS A 10 5.05 -9.95 -15.81
C HIS A 10 4.78 -11.44 -16.01
N PRO A 11 5.76 -12.25 -16.46
CA PRO A 11 5.54 -13.66 -16.79
C PRO A 11 4.98 -14.49 -15.65
N ASP A 12 5.48 -14.23 -14.43
CA ASP A 12 5.09 -14.97 -13.23
C ASP A 12 5.25 -14.11 -11.96
N SER A 13 4.84 -14.63 -10.81
CA SER A 13 4.90 -13.94 -9.54
C SER A 13 6.33 -13.65 -9.06
N SER A 14 7.32 -14.49 -9.42
CA SER A 14 8.72 -14.29 -9.03
C SER A 14 9.31 -13.09 -9.76
N VAL A 15 9.14 -13.04 -11.07
CA VAL A 15 9.58 -11.90 -11.91
C VAL A 15 8.82 -10.63 -11.50
N LEU A 16 7.52 -10.74 -11.22
CA LEU A 16 6.72 -9.63 -10.72
C LEU A 16 7.31 -9.03 -9.43
N MET A 17 7.55 -9.87 -8.40
CA MET A 17 8.10 -9.40 -7.12
C MET A 17 9.47 -8.75 -7.28
N ALA A 18 10.35 -9.33 -8.10
CA ALA A 18 11.66 -8.75 -8.39
C ALA A 18 11.54 -7.39 -9.13
N ALA A 19 10.62 -7.28 -10.08
CA ALA A 19 10.38 -6.03 -10.81
C ALA A 19 9.80 -4.93 -9.90
N ILE A 20 8.88 -5.29 -8.98
CA ILE A 20 8.33 -4.34 -7.99
C ILE A 20 9.45 -3.89 -7.05
N ALA A 21 10.30 -4.80 -6.57
CA ALA A 21 11.42 -4.48 -5.69
C ALA A 21 12.39 -3.48 -6.33
N ALA A 22 12.80 -3.74 -7.58
CA ALA A 22 13.68 -2.83 -8.32
C ALA A 22 13.06 -1.45 -8.53
N ARG A 23 11.76 -1.41 -8.86
CA ARG A 23 11.01 -0.16 -9.00
C ARG A 23 10.89 0.60 -7.69
N LEU A 24 10.64 -0.12 -6.58
CA LEU A 24 10.52 0.50 -5.25
C LEU A 24 11.84 1.12 -4.81
N ILE A 25 12.95 0.40 -4.94
CA ILE A 25 14.29 0.91 -4.63
C ILE A 25 14.57 2.20 -5.41
N THR A 26 14.38 2.17 -6.74
CA THR A 26 14.60 3.36 -7.58
C THR A 26 13.69 4.53 -7.15
N LYS A 27 12.41 4.23 -6.89
CA LYS A 27 11.47 5.27 -6.46
C LYS A 27 11.84 5.89 -5.13
N LEU A 28 12.29 5.10 -4.16
CA LEU A 28 12.72 5.62 -2.85
C LEU A 28 13.95 6.51 -2.98
N VAL A 29 14.93 6.13 -3.81
CA VAL A 29 16.11 6.98 -4.11
C VAL A 29 15.68 8.30 -4.74
N ASP A 30 14.86 8.27 -5.80
CA ASP A 30 14.39 9.50 -6.48
C ASP A 30 13.63 10.43 -5.53
N VAL A 31 12.85 9.85 -4.60
CA VAL A 31 12.09 10.62 -3.61
C VAL A 31 13.02 11.22 -2.56
N GLN A 32 14.00 10.46 -2.08
CA GLN A 32 15.01 10.96 -1.12
C GLN A 32 15.87 12.06 -1.72
N ASP A 33 16.25 11.94 -2.98
CA ASP A 33 16.99 13.00 -3.69
C ASP A 33 16.19 14.31 -3.78
N LYS A 34 14.87 14.20 -3.90
CA LYS A 34 14.00 15.37 -4.02
C LYS A 34 13.59 15.97 -2.68
N PHE A 35 13.29 15.14 -1.68
CA PHE A 35 12.63 15.57 -0.44
C PHE A 35 13.45 15.28 0.82
N GLY A 36 14.60 14.62 0.70
CA GLY A 36 15.47 14.23 1.82
C GLY A 36 15.03 12.95 2.54
N GLU A 37 13.77 12.56 2.42
CA GLU A 37 13.20 11.35 3.01
C GLU A 37 12.08 10.79 2.12
N ALA A 38 11.70 9.54 2.35
CA ALA A 38 10.62 8.87 1.61
C ALA A 38 9.63 8.19 2.55
N THR A 39 8.38 8.07 2.11
CA THR A 39 7.32 7.39 2.86
C THR A 39 6.67 6.31 2.00
N VAL A 40 6.67 5.07 2.51
CA VAL A 40 6.05 3.92 1.87
C VAL A 40 5.00 3.29 2.79
N VAL A 41 3.85 2.96 2.21
CA VAL A 41 2.80 2.20 2.87
C VAL A 41 2.87 0.76 2.37
N LEU A 42 3.12 -0.15 3.29
CA LEU A 42 3.31 -1.58 3.04
C LEU A 42 1.98 -2.33 2.99
N THR A 43 2.01 -3.49 2.36
CA THR A 43 0.89 -4.45 2.32
C THR A 43 1.37 -5.84 2.71
N GLY A 44 0.51 -6.62 3.31
CA GLY A 44 0.75 -8.05 3.53
C GLY A 44 0.48 -8.91 2.28
N GLY A 45 0.32 -10.18 2.52
CA GLY A 45 0.05 -11.18 1.48
C GLY A 45 1.28 -11.61 0.69
N THR A 46 1.11 -12.65 -0.12
CA THR A 46 2.23 -13.34 -0.79
C THR A 46 3.08 -12.40 -1.65
N VAL A 47 2.44 -11.56 -2.48
CA VAL A 47 3.18 -10.63 -3.37
C VAL A 47 3.81 -9.50 -2.57
N GLY A 48 3.09 -8.94 -1.58
CA GLY A 48 3.61 -7.87 -0.73
C GLY A 48 4.85 -8.31 0.03
N ILE A 49 4.74 -9.38 0.80
CA ILE A 49 5.86 -9.91 1.61
C ILE A 49 6.99 -10.43 0.72
N GLY A 50 6.67 -11.13 -0.39
CA GLY A 50 7.69 -11.57 -1.36
C GLY A 50 8.44 -10.41 -2.01
N THR A 51 7.76 -9.27 -2.24
CA THR A 51 8.41 -8.04 -2.71
C THR A 51 9.39 -7.49 -1.67
N LEU A 52 9.01 -7.45 -0.39
CA LEU A 52 9.91 -7.00 0.69
C LEU A 52 11.17 -7.86 0.77
N LYS A 53 11.00 -9.20 0.67
CA LYS A 53 12.13 -10.12 0.60
C LYS A 53 13.01 -9.85 -0.62
N ALA A 54 12.40 -9.63 -1.78
CA ALA A 54 13.15 -9.30 -3.00
C ALA A 54 13.91 -7.95 -2.90
N VAL A 55 13.39 -6.99 -2.12
CA VAL A 55 14.11 -5.75 -1.78
C VAL A 55 15.33 -6.07 -0.91
N ALA A 56 15.15 -6.87 0.15
CA ALA A 56 16.26 -7.25 1.04
C ALA A 56 17.39 -8.00 0.29
N ASP A 57 17.02 -8.88 -0.63
CA ASP A 57 17.95 -9.67 -1.43
C ASP A 57 18.58 -8.88 -2.60
N SER A 58 18.11 -7.65 -2.87
CA SER A 58 18.55 -6.86 -4.01
C SER A 58 19.94 -6.26 -3.80
N PRO A 59 20.88 -6.41 -4.76
CA PRO A 59 22.17 -5.73 -4.69
C PRO A 59 22.05 -4.19 -4.78
N ALA A 60 20.90 -3.67 -5.18
CA ALA A 60 20.61 -2.24 -5.24
C ALA A 60 20.02 -1.70 -3.92
N ALA A 61 19.67 -2.55 -2.94
CA ALA A 61 19.11 -2.11 -1.67
C ALA A 61 19.98 -1.06 -0.93
N PRO A 62 21.32 -1.16 -0.93
CA PRO A 62 22.18 -0.16 -0.30
C PRO A 62 22.14 1.25 -0.93
N ALA A 63 21.52 1.41 -2.10
CA ALA A 63 21.34 2.74 -2.70
C ALA A 63 20.32 3.60 -1.96
N VAL A 64 19.41 2.98 -1.19
CA VAL A 64 18.42 3.69 -0.37
C VAL A 64 19.02 4.01 1.00
N ASP A 65 18.87 5.24 1.45
CA ASP A 65 19.12 5.61 2.85
C ASP A 65 17.92 5.17 3.70
N TRP A 66 17.98 3.93 4.19
CA TRP A 66 16.90 3.32 4.97
C TRP A 66 16.62 4.05 6.29
N SER A 67 17.57 4.78 6.84
CA SER A 67 17.37 5.61 8.03
C SER A 67 16.45 6.80 7.79
N LYS A 68 16.12 7.09 6.52
CA LYS A 68 15.23 8.15 6.07
C LYS A 68 13.99 7.64 5.33
N VAL A 69 13.58 6.42 5.59
CA VAL A 69 12.33 5.85 5.05
C VAL A 69 11.32 5.69 6.16
N ASN A 70 10.16 6.32 6.02
CA ASN A 70 9.01 6.13 6.90
C ASN A 70 8.17 4.96 6.39
N PHE A 71 7.93 3.97 7.25
CA PHE A 71 7.15 2.78 6.96
C PHE A 71 5.80 2.84 7.66
N TRP A 72 4.74 2.74 6.89
CA TRP A 72 3.35 2.64 7.33
C TRP A 72 2.72 1.37 6.72
N TRP A 73 1.53 0.98 7.19
CA TRP A 73 0.79 -0.17 6.66
C TRP A 73 -0.59 0.24 6.15
N GLY A 74 -1.01 -0.33 5.02
CA GLY A 74 -2.33 -0.12 4.45
C GLY A 74 -3.44 -0.77 5.26
N ASP A 75 -3.14 -1.92 5.88
CA ASP A 75 -3.99 -2.61 6.84
C ASP A 75 -3.18 -3.53 7.74
N GLU A 76 -3.78 -3.89 8.86
CA GLU A 76 -3.19 -4.85 9.80
C GLU A 76 -4.25 -5.74 10.43
N ARG A 77 -3.84 -6.95 10.78
CA ARG A 77 -4.63 -7.87 11.59
C ARG A 77 -4.57 -7.44 13.05
N PHE A 78 -5.74 -7.18 13.64
CA PHE A 78 -5.83 -6.81 15.05
C PHE A 78 -5.67 -8.06 15.92
N LEU A 79 -4.41 -8.43 16.15
CA LEU A 79 -3.93 -9.59 16.88
C LEU A 79 -2.87 -9.13 17.90
N PRO A 80 -2.42 -10.01 18.82
CA PRO A 80 -1.28 -9.75 19.68
C PRO A 80 -0.04 -9.31 18.89
N ALA A 81 0.82 -8.48 19.48
CA ALA A 81 1.94 -7.84 18.78
C ALA A 81 2.91 -8.83 18.11
N ALA A 82 3.17 -9.98 18.76
CA ALA A 82 4.09 -11.00 18.25
C ALA A 82 3.41 -12.09 17.39
N ASP A 83 2.12 -11.93 17.05
CA ASP A 83 1.40 -12.94 16.27
C ASP A 83 1.96 -13.02 14.84
N PRO A 84 2.34 -14.21 14.32
CA PRO A 84 2.94 -14.37 12.99
C PRO A 84 1.99 -14.00 11.85
N ASP A 85 0.69 -13.94 12.10
CA ASP A 85 -0.28 -13.51 11.11
C ASP A 85 -0.34 -11.98 10.95
N ARG A 86 0.38 -11.20 11.77
CA ARG A 86 0.47 -9.75 11.58
C ARG A 86 1.34 -9.40 10.37
N ASN A 87 0.87 -8.44 9.57
CA ASN A 87 1.64 -7.93 8.43
C ASN A 87 2.96 -7.28 8.88
N THR A 88 2.96 -6.65 10.04
CA THR A 88 4.15 -6.04 10.64
C THR A 88 5.21 -7.08 10.97
N VAL A 89 4.85 -8.19 11.63
CA VAL A 89 5.77 -9.28 11.93
C VAL A 89 6.38 -9.84 10.66
N GLN A 90 5.55 -10.12 9.66
CA GLN A 90 6.02 -10.62 8.36
C GLN A 90 6.93 -9.61 7.63
N ALA A 91 6.66 -8.30 7.73
CA ALA A 91 7.52 -7.27 7.15
C ALA A 91 8.88 -7.16 7.87
N TYR A 92 8.91 -7.33 9.19
CA TYR A 92 10.16 -7.41 9.95
C TYR A 92 11.00 -8.60 9.49
N GLU A 93 10.42 -9.77 9.37
CA GLU A 93 11.12 -10.98 8.92
C GLU A 93 11.63 -10.85 7.48
N ALA A 94 10.84 -10.23 6.58
CA ALA A 94 11.16 -10.16 5.17
C ALA A 94 12.15 -9.04 4.81
N LEU A 95 12.12 -7.90 5.51
CA LEU A 95 12.90 -6.71 5.16
C LEU A 95 13.46 -5.95 6.36
N LEU A 96 12.61 -5.54 7.33
CA LEU A 96 12.99 -4.49 8.28
C LEU A 96 14.13 -4.91 9.21
N SER A 97 14.27 -6.20 9.52
CA SER A 97 15.40 -6.74 10.30
C SER A 97 16.71 -6.84 9.49
N HIS A 98 16.67 -6.64 8.17
CA HIS A 98 17.82 -6.79 7.26
C HIS A 98 18.37 -5.45 6.76
N ILE A 99 17.74 -4.33 7.11
CA ILE A 99 18.12 -2.99 6.68
C ILE A 99 18.36 -2.08 7.88
N PRO A 100 19.21 -1.04 7.76
CA PRO A 100 19.50 -0.10 8.85
C PRO A 100 18.39 0.96 8.96
N VAL A 101 17.14 0.52 9.24
CA VAL A 101 16.01 1.41 9.44
C VAL A 101 16.09 2.08 10.82
N ASP A 102 15.66 3.35 10.89
CA ASP A 102 15.44 4.03 12.16
C ASP A 102 14.14 3.50 12.80
N PRO A 103 14.17 2.89 14.01
CA PRO A 103 12.96 2.40 14.67
C PRO A 103 11.87 3.48 14.85
N GLY A 104 12.24 4.76 14.99
CA GLY A 104 11.31 5.86 15.08
C GLY A 104 10.52 6.14 13.79
N ARG A 105 10.92 5.51 12.68
CA ARG A 105 10.27 5.62 11.36
C ARG A 105 9.42 4.40 10.98
N ILE A 106 9.25 3.47 11.91
CA ILE A 106 8.38 2.31 11.74
C ILE A 106 7.07 2.60 12.49
N HIS A 107 6.01 2.80 11.74
CA HIS A 107 4.71 3.24 12.26
C HIS A 107 3.66 2.13 12.07
N GLU A 108 3.76 1.09 12.85
CA GLU A 108 2.83 -0.05 12.79
C GLU A 108 1.47 0.26 13.45
N PRO A 109 0.35 -0.25 12.90
CA PRO A 109 -0.94 -0.18 13.58
C PRO A 109 -0.92 -0.90 14.92
N GLY A 110 -1.65 -0.38 15.91
CA GLY A 110 -1.71 -0.94 17.25
C GLY A 110 -2.16 -2.40 17.31
N SER A 111 -1.67 -3.12 18.32
CA SER A 111 -1.95 -4.53 18.55
C SER A 111 -3.10 -4.76 19.53
N ALA A 112 -3.58 -6.00 19.62
CA ALA A 112 -4.55 -6.41 20.64
C ALA A 112 -3.95 -6.47 22.06
N ASP A 113 -2.63 -6.33 22.20
CA ASP A 113 -1.99 -6.20 23.52
C ASP A 113 -2.08 -4.76 24.03
N ASP A 114 -2.16 -3.77 23.12
CA ASP A 114 -2.14 -2.34 23.46
C ASP A 114 -3.53 -1.71 23.51
N PHE A 115 -4.49 -2.25 22.74
CA PHE A 115 -5.83 -1.68 22.57
C PHE A 115 -6.92 -2.71 22.79
N GLY A 116 -8.06 -2.26 23.34
CA GLY A 116 -9.21 -3.12 23.62
C GLY A 116 -10.08 -3.42 22.39
N SER A 117 -9.90 -2.66 21.30
CA SER A 117 -10.70 -2.82 20.07
C SER A 117 -9.97 -2.34 18.83
N PRO A 118 -10.33 -2.86 17.63
CA PRO A 118 -9.75 -2.37 16.38
C PRO A 118 -10.11 -0.91 16.09
N GLU A 119 -11.21 -0.40 16.63
CA GLU A 119 -11.58 1.02 16.53
C GLU A 119 -10.63 1.91 17.31
N GLU A 120 -10.28 1.56 18.57
CA GLU A 120 -9.30 2.30 19.36
C GLU A 120 -7.91 2.28 18.69
N ALA A 121 -7.49 1.15 18.15
CA ALA A 121 -6.25 1.05 17.39
C ALA A 121 -6.28 1.89 16.11
N ALA A 122 -7.45 1.96 15.43
CA ALA A 122 -7.63 2.79 14.24
C ALA A 122 -7.59 4.29 14.57
N GLU A 123 -8.18 4.71 15.67
CA GLU A 123 -8.14 6.09 16.16
C GLU A 123 -6.70 6.51 16.50
N ASP A 124 -5.96 5.64 17.22
CA ASP A 124 -4.54 5.88 17.50
C ASP A 124 -3.71 5.99 16.22
N TYR A 125 -3.93 5.08 15.27
CA TYR A 125 -3.19 5.10 14.01
C TYR A 125 -3.49 6.35 13.18
N ALA A 126 -4.75 6.79 13.13
CA ALA A 126 -5.16 8.04 12.48
C ALA A 126 -4.51 9.26 13.16
N ARG A 127 -4.46 9.29 14.50
CA ARG A 127 -3.79 10.35 15.25
C ARG A 127 -2.30 10.42 14.92
N ARG A 128 -1.58 9.28 14.91
CA ARG A 128 -0.15 9.24 14.58
C ARG A 128 0.13 9.67 13.13
N LEU A 129 -0.75 9.35 12.19
CA LEU A 129 -0.68 9.85 10.82
C LEU A 129 -0.85 11.39 10.78
N ASN A 130 -1.79 11.93 11.53
CA ASN A 130 -2.00 13.38 11.62
C ASN A 130 -0.83 14.10 12.32
N ASP A 131 -0.26 13.49 13.37
CA ASP A 131 0.93 14.02 14.05
C ASP A 131 2.12 14.08 13.10
N ALA A 132 2.34 13.02 12.29
CA ALA A 132 3.39 12.99 11.26
C ALA A 132 3.18 14.08 10.20
N ALA A 133 1.95 14.27 9.73
CA ALA A 133 1.61 15.35 8.79
C ALA A 133 1.88 16.74 9.38
N SER A 134 1.59 16.94 10.66
CA SER A 134 1.85 18.17 11.36
C SER A 134 3.35 18.47 11.50
N LEU A 135 4.16 17.43 11.73
CA LEU A 135 5.63 17.55 11.77
C LEU A 135 6.21 17.87 10.38
N GLU A 136 5.75 17.21 9.32
CA GLU A 136 6.14 17.56 7.95
C GLU A 136 5.77 19.00 7.59
N HIS A 137 4.54 19.42 7.93
CA HIS A 137 4.09 20.78 7.70
C HIS A 137 4.94 21.81 8.46
N ALA A 138 5.32 21.53 9.71
CA ALA A 138 6.17 22.42 10.50
C ALA A 138 7.61 22.50 9.94
N ALA A 139 8.08 21.44 9.30
CA ALA A 139 9.41 21.39 8.69
C ALA A 139 9.46 22.03 7.30
N ASP A 140 8.31 22.19 6.63
CA ASP A 140 8.23 22.82 5.31
C ASP A 140 8.41 24.33 5.42
N MET A 141 9.54 24.82 4.88
CA MET A 141 9.90 26.24 4.87
C MET A 141 9.59 26.94 3.54
N SER A 142 8.83 26.28 2.65
CA SER A 142 8.48 26.84 1.34
C SER A 142 7.46 27.98 1.47
N ASP A 143 7.54 28.96 0.57
CA ASP A 143 6.59 30.08 0.50
C ASP A 143 5.18 29.62 0.08
N ASP A 144 5.09 28.45 -0.59
CA ASP A 144 3.83 27.87 -1.08
C ASP A 144 3.21 26.86 -0.08
N ARG A 145 3.72 26.79 1.14
CA ARG A 145 3.18 25.91 2.18
C ARG A 145 1.70 26.24 2.46
N PRO A 146 0.80 25.25 2.51
CA PRO A 146 -0.59 25.43 2.92
C PRO A 146 -0.68 26.08 4.32
N GLU A 147 -1.75 26.81 4.61
CA GLU A 147 -1.97 27.40 5.95
C GLU A 147 -2.15 26.32 7.03
N GLU A 148 -2.82 25.21 6.67
CA GLU A 148 -3.14 24.10 7.57
C GLU A 148 -2.42 22.83 7.12
N PRO A 149 -1.98 21.97 8.07
CA PRO A 149 -1.42 20.66 7.73
C PRO A 149 -2.47 19.76 7.06
N ALA A 150 -2.02 18.88 6.19
CA ALA A 150 -2.86 17.82 5.66
C ALA A 150 -3.27 16.83 6.78
N ALA A 151 -4.33 16.05 6.57
CA ALA A 151 -4.74 15.01 7.52
C ALA A 151 -3.76 13.82 7.59
N LEU A 152 -2.94 13.65 6.55
CA LEU A 152 -1.95 12.58 6.41
C LEU A 152 -0.61 13.15 5.97
N PRO A 153 0.51 12.51 6.35
CA PRO A 153 1.82 12.86 5.82
C PRO A 153 1.88 12.58 4.32
N ARG A 154 2.92 13.05 3.64
CA ARG A 154 3.16 12.72 2.25
C ARG A 154 3.38 11.22 2.10
N LEU A 155 2.46 10.53 1.41
CA LEU A 155 2.58 9.13 1.06
C LEU A 155 3.15 9.03 -0.37
N ASP A 156 4.41 8.60 -0.51
CA ASP A 156 5.08 8.56 -1.82
C ASP A 156 4.64 7.34 -2.62
N VAL A 157 4.54 6.18 -1.96
CA VAL A 157 4.07 4.92 -2.55
C VAL A 157 3.15 4.19 -1.58
N VAL A 158 1.98 3.80 -2.04
CA VAL A 158 1.10 2.86 -1.36
C VAL A 158 1.07 1.55 -2.14
N LEU A 159 1.50 0.46 -1.51
CA LEU A 159 1.38 -0.89 -2.05
C LEU A 159 0.05 -1.51 -1.62
N LEU A 160 -0.68 -2.11 -2.54
CA LEU A 160 -1.95 -2.78 -2.27
C LEU A 160 -2.01 -4.14 -2.96
N GLY A 161 -2.24 -5.19 -2.18
CA GLY A 161 -2.69 -6.48 -2.71
C GLY A 161 -4.18 -6.44 -3.07
N VAL A 162 -4.63 -7.40 -3.86
CA VAL A 162 -6.05 -7.57 -4.22
C VAL A 162 -6.48 -8.98 -3.87
N GLY A 163 -7.60 -9.08 -3.17
CA GLY A 163 -8.22 -10.38 -2.90
C GLY A 163 -9.03 -10.93 -4.07
N PRO A 164 -9.32 -12.23 -4.11
CA PRO A 164 -10.17 -12.82 -5.16
C PRO A 164 -11.60 -12.27 -5.16
N ASP A 165 -12.05 -11.72 -4.04
CA ASP A 165 -13.31 -10.99 -3.86
C ASP A 165 -13.19 -9.48 -4.18
N ALA A 166 -12.05 -9.06 -4.73
CA ALA A 166 -11.70 -7.69 -5.08
C ALA A 166 -11.49 -6.73 -3.90
N HIS A 167 -11.36 -7.21 -2.65
CA HIS A 167 -10.96 -6.34 -1.55
C HIS A 167 -9.52 -5.85 -1.72
N ILE A 168 -9.24 -4.69 -1.14
CA ILE A 168 -7.89 -4.11 -0.98
C ILE A 168 -7.72 -3.71 0.48
N ALA A 169 -6.48 -3.75 0.99
CA ALA A 169 -6.25 -3.56 2.42
C ALA A 169 -7.25 -4.43 3.21
N SER A 170 -8.01 -3.86 4.15
CA SER A 170 -9.16 -4.54 4.77
C SER A 170 -10.50 -3.86 4.43
N LEU A 171 -10.61 -3.32 3.21
CA LEU A 171 -11.83 -2.76 2.64
C LEU A 171 -12.53 -3.82 1.77
N PHE A 172 -13.58 -4.44 2.31
CA PHE A 172 -14.31 -5.53 1.66
C PHE A 172 -15.54 -5.01 0.90
N PRO A 173 -15.95 -5.70 -0.19
CA PRO A 173 -17.14 -5.36 -0.94
C PRO A 173 -18.37 -5.17 -0.05
N GLU A 174 -19.14 -4.11 -0.32
CA GLU A 174 -20.41 -3.77 0.33
C GLU A 174 -20.33 -3.45 1.83
N GLN A 175 -19.17 -3.58 2.48
CA GLN A 175 -19.01 -3.29 3.91
C GLN A 175 -18.87 -1.79 4.20
N ALA A 176 -19.00 -1.42 5.49
CA ALA A 176 -18.97 -0.04 5.94
C ALA A 176 -17.64 0.66 5.61
N GLY A 177 -16.51 -0.03 5.75
CA GLY A 177 -15.18 0.54 5.52
C GLY A 177 -14.96 1.07 4.10
N VAL A 178 -15.46 0.37 3.07
CA VAL A 178 -15.33 0.85 1.68
C VAL A 178 -16.28 2.01 1.35
N ARG A 179 -17.31 2.21 2.16
CA ARG A 179 -18.27 3.32 2.02
C ARG A 179 -17.85 4.57 2.79
N ASP A 180 -16.87 4.45 3.67
CA ASP A 180 -16.40 5.56 4.48
C ASP A 180 -15.69 6.61 3.61
N LYS A 181 -16.09 7.86 3.76
CA LYS A 181 -15.55 9.00 3.01
C LYS A 181 -14.96 10.09 3.90
N GLU A 182 -15.07 9.91 5.20
CA GLU A 182 -14.71 10.94 6.18
C GLU A 182 -13.44 10.55 6.96
N ARG A 183 -13.36 9.31 7.40
CA ARG A 183 -12.23 8.84 8.21
C ARG A 183 -11.07 8.41 7.32
N MET A 184 -9.85 8.60 7.81
CA MET A 184 -8.62 8.13 7.14
C MET A 184 -8.29 6.69 7.51
N VAL A 185 -8.68 6.25 8.71
CA VAL A 185 -8.47 4.90 9.23
C VAL A 185 -9.76 4.37 9.84
N VAL A 186 -10.02 3.08 9.66
CA VAL A 186 -11.19 2.41 10.23
C VAL A 186 -10.83 1.09 10.92
N GLY A 187 -11.50 0.80 12.03
CA GLY A 187 -11.56 -0.54 12.60
C GLY A 187 -12.54 -1.41 11.81
N VAL A 188 -12.16 -2.64 11.53
CA VAL A 188 -12.98 -3.63 10.81
C VAL A 188 -13.25 -4.81 11.74
N ARG A 189 -14.53 -5.17 11.91
CA ARG A 189 -14.96 -6.27 12.82
C ARG A 189 -15.35 -7.57 12.11
N ASN A 190 -15.83 -7.47 10.91
CA ASN A 190 -16.45 -8.60 10.21
C ASN A 190 -15.74 -8.88 8.88
N SER A 191 -14.40 -8.98 8.93
CA SER A 191 -13.67 -9.44 7.77
C SER A 191 -14.17 -10.84 7.37
N PRO A 192 -14.55 -11.07 6.10
CA PRO A 192 -14.97 -12.39 5.63
C PRO A 192 -13.80 -13.40 5.62
N LYS A 193 -12.58 -12.92 5.84
CA LYS A 193 -11.36 -13.73 5.94
C LYS A 193 -10.80 -13.62 7.35
N PRO A 194 -10.40 -14.75 7.97
CA PRO A 194 -9.77 -14.70 9.29
C PRO A 194 -8.42 -13.95 9.22
N PRO A 195 -8.02 -13.28 10.31
CA PRO A 195 -8.83 -12.98 11.49
C PRO A 195 -9.89 -11.91 11.16
N PRO A 196 -11.04 -11.87 11.91
CA PRO A 196 -12.15 -10.99 11.58
C PRO A 196 -11.92 -9.53 11.97
N LEU A 197 -11.04 -9.27 12.93
CA LEU A 197 -10.74 -7.92 13.44
C LEU A 197 -9.51 -7.35 12.75
N ARG A 198 -9.63 -6.13 12.22
CA ARG A 198 -8.54 -5.48 11.47
C ARG A 198 -8.56 -3.96 11.64
N VAL A 199 -7.43 -3.33 11.34
CA VAL A 199 -7.29 -1.88 11.15
C VAL A 199 -6.98 -1.63 9.68
N SER A 200 -7.59 -0.63 9.05
CA SER A 200 -7.39 -0.37 7.61
C SER A 200 -7.39 1.12 7.30
N LEU A 201 -6.49 1.54 6.41
CA LEU A 201 -6.66 2.80 5.69
C LEU A 201 -7.94 2.73 4.84
N THR A 202 -8.58 3.88 4.67
CA THR A 202 -9.76 4.04 3.82
C THR A 202 -9.37 4.42 2.39
N LEU A 203 -10.33 4.40 1.45
CA LEU A 203 -10.09 4.92 0.09
C LEU A 203 -9.69 6.40 0.08
N PRO A 204 -10.32 7.32 0.86
CA PRO A 204 -9.84 8.68 1.00
C PRO A 204 -8.36 8.75 1.39
N ALA A 205 -7.92 7.98 2.39
CA ALA A 205 -6.53 7.96 2.82
C ALA A 205 -5.58 7.43 1.71
N ILE A 206 -5.91 6.30 1.12
CA ILE A 206 -5.11 5.68 0.04
C ILE A 206 -4.95 6.66 -1.14
N ASN A 207 -6.00 7.41 -1.46
CA ASN A 207 -6.02 8.30 -2.62
C ASN A 207 -5.29 9.64 -2.40
N THR A 208 -4.75 9.91 -1.21
CA THR A 208 -3.81 11.03 -1.00
C THR A 208 -2.41 10.72 -1.52
N ALA A 209 -2.08 9.44 -1.70
CA ALA A 209 -0.75 9.01 -2.10
C ALA A 209 -0.35 9.55 -3.47
N SER A 210 0.94 9.86 -3.63
CA SER A 210 1.52 10.21 -4.92
C SER A 210 1.36 9.07 -5.92
N GLU A 211 1.80 7.88 -5.55
CA GLU A 211 1.62 6.69 -6.38
C GLU A 211 0.93 5.57 -5.60
N VAL A 212 -0.04 4.91 -6.24
CA VAL A 212 -0.67 3.69 -5.74
C VAL A 212 -0.31 2.53 -6.66
N TRP A 213 0.26 1.48 -6.08
CA TRP A 213 0.69 0.29 -6.81
C TRP A 213 -0.14 -0.92 -6.40
N MET A 214 -0.98 -1.39 -7.32
CA MET A 214 -1.76 -2.61 -7.18
C MET A 214 -0.85 -3.79 -7.55
N VAL A 215 -0.47 -4.62 -6.57
CA VAL A 215 0.52 -5.69 -6.74
C VAL A 215 -0.18 -7.05 -6.63
N VAL A 216 -0.38 -7.73 -7.77
CA VAL A 216 -1.32 -8.85 -7.86
C VAL A 216 -0.76 -10.01 -8.67
N ALA A 217 -0.82 -11.22 -8.12
CA ALA A 217 -0.47 -12.44 -8.81
C ALA A 217 -1.52 -13.54 -8.60
N GLY A 218 -1.68 -14.38 -9.59
CA GLY A 218 -2.51 -15.59 -9.54
C GLY A 218 -3.84 -15.48 -10.26
N GLU A 219 -4.24 -16.60 -10.86
CA GLU A 219 -5.45 -16.73 -11.67
C GLU A 219 -6.74 -16.49 -10.85
N ASP A 220 -6.72 -16.83 -9.58
CA ASP A 220 -7.83 -16.59 -8.65
C ASP A 220 -8.17 -15.10 -8.45
N LYS A 221 -7.27 -14.19 -8.81
CA LYS A 221 -7.45 -12.73 -8.79
C LYS A 221 -7.91 -12.16 -10.13
N ALA A 222 -7.83 -12.92 -11.24
CA ALA A 222 -8.07 -12.41 -12.59
C ALA A 222 -9.46 -11.76 -12.75
N GLY A 223 -10.49 -12.33 -12.11
CA GLY A 223 -11.83 -11.75 -12.12
C GLY A 223 -11.89 -10.37 -11.45
N ALA A 224 -11.28 -10.26 -10.28
CA ALA A 224 -11.21 -9.00 -9.53
C ALA A 224 -10.44 -7.92 -10.29
N VAL A 225 -9.28 -8.27 -10.86
CA VAL A 225 -8.45 -7.39 -11.69
C VAL A 225 -9.22 -6.89 -12.91
N GLY A 226 -9.88 -7.81 -13.63
CA GLY A 226 -10.68 -7.47 -14.82
C GLY A 226 -11.82 -6.50 -14.50
N LEU A 227 -12.59 -6.76 -13.43
CA LEU A 227 -13.68 -5.89 -12.99
C LEU A 227 -13.17 -4.50 -12.54
N ALA A 228 -12.08 -4.47 -11.79
CA ALA A 228 -11.52 -3.21 -11.30
C ALA A 228 -11.03 -2.33 -12.46
N LEU A 229 -10.31 -2.90 -13.43
CA LEU A 229 -9.81 -2.17 -14.60
C LEU A 229 -10.93 -1.80 -15.59
N ALA A 230 -12.04 -2.52 -15.58
CA ALA A 230 -13.23 -2.16 -16.35
C ALA A 230 -14.02 -0.98 -15.72
N GLY A 231 -13.59 -0.45 -14.58
CA GLY A 231 -14.23 0.71 -13.94
C GLY A 231 -15.48 0.36 -13.15
N ALA A 232 -15.55 -0.81 -12.54
CA ALA A 232 -16.63 -1.21 -11.65
C ALA A 232 -16.80 -0.23 -10.47
N ASN A 233 -17.98 -0.25 -9.85
CA ASN A 233 -18.25 0.59 -8.68
C ASN A 233 -17.34 0.18 -7.50
N PRO A 234 -16.57 1.10 -6.89
CA PRO A 234 -15.65 0.78 -5.79
C PRO A 234 -16.32 0.17 -4.55
N VAL A 235 -17.60 0.40 -4.33
CA VAL A 235 -18.32 -0.22 -3.22
C VAL A 235 -18.47 -1.74 -3.44
N GLN A 236 -18.69 -2.16 -4.69
CA GLN A 236 -18.81 -3.56 -5.08
C GLN A 236 -17.45 -4.21 -5.38
N VAL A 237 -16.52 -3.42 -5.90
CA VAL A 237 -15.18 -3.84 -6.30
C VAL A 237 -14.17 -2.85 -5.72
N PRO A 238 -13.80 -2.96 -4.44
CA PRO A 238 -12.92 -1.99 -3.77
C PRO A 238 -11.62 -1.74 -4.52
N ALA A 239 -11.07 -2.74 -5.21
CA ALA A 239 -9.88 -2.61 -6.05
C ALA A 239 -10.05 -1.61 -7.22
N ALA A 240 -11.28 -1.23 -7.59
CA ALA A 240 -11.54 -0.19 -8.58
C ALA A 240 -11.42 1.24 -8.03
N GLY A 241 -11.28 1.40 -6.70
CA GLY A 241 -11.27 2.70 -6.02
C GLY A 241 -9.94 3.43 -5.94
N PRO A 242 -8.79 2.74 -5.81
CA PRO A 242 -7.50 3.40 -5.63
C PRO A 242 -7.10 4.28 -6.80
N ARG A 243 -6.65 5.49 -6.47
CA ARG A 243 -6.15 6.49 -7.44
C ARG A 243 -5.02 7.28 -6.80
N GLY A 244 -3.79 7.09 -7.27
CA GLY A 244 -2.68 7.95 -6.89
C GLY A 244 -2.83 9.34 -7.52
N THR A 245 -2.39 10.36 -6.82
CA THR A 245 -2.46 11.75 -7.29
C THR A 245 -1.58 12.01 -8.51
N SER A 246 -0.48 11.28 -8.65
CA SER A 246 0.39 11.33 -9.83
C SER A 246 0.33 10.06 -10.67
N ARG A 247 0.14 8.88 -10.06
CA ARG A 247 0.16 7.63 -10.81
C ARG A 247 -0.58 6.49 -10.10
N THR A 248 -1.32 5.68 -10.86
CA THR A 248 -1.83 4.38 -10.42
C THR A 248 -1.24 3.29 -11.30
N LEU A 249 -0.53 2.32 -10.70
CA LEU A 249 0.08 1.20 -11.41
C LEU A 249 -0.60 -0.11 -11.02
N TRP A 250 -0.90 -0.92 -12.01
CA TRP A 250 -1.25 -2.32 -11.86
C TRP A 250 -0.06 -3.16 -12.27
N LEU A 251 0.64 -3.71 -11.30
CA LEU A 251 1.79 -4.58 -11.47
C LEU A 251 1.30 -6.01 -11.21
N ILE A 252 1.11 -6.77 -12.28
CA ILE A 252 0.40 -8.05 -12.23
C ILE A 252 1.16 -9.13 -12.99
N ASP A 253 0.93 -10.40 -12.65
CA ASP A 253 1.44 -11.52 -13.46
C ASP A 253 0.46 -11.89 -14.59
N GLU A 254 0.92 -12.74 -15.53
CA GLU A 254 0.09 -13.20 -16.64
C GLU A 254 -1.19 -13.90 -16.18
N ASN A 255 -1.13 -14.65 -15.07
CA ASN A 255 -2.28 -15.34 -14.53
C ASN A 255 -3.36 -14.36 -14.02
N ALA A 256 -2.96 -13.34 -13.26
CA ALA A 256 -3.87 -12.28 -12.81
C ALA A 256 -4.38 -11.41 -13.99
N ALA A 257 -3.61 -11.32 -15.08
CA ALA A 257 -3.96 -10.57 -16.28
C ALA A 257 -4.94 -11.29 -17.22
N SER A 258 -5.24 -12.58 -17.01
CA SER A 258 -5.97 -13.42 -17.97
C SER A 258 -7.38 -12.92 -18.32
N ARG A 259 -7.96 -12.01 -17.52
CA ARG A 259 -9.28 -11.39 -17.79
C ARG A 259 -9.21 -9.87 -17.97
N VAL A 260 -8.01 -9.30 -18.15
CA VAL A 260 -7.85 -7.88 -18.42
C VAL A 260 -8.28 -7.58 -19.86
N PRO A 261 -9.13 -6.57 -20.11
CA PRO A 261 -9.48 -6.14 -21.45
C PRO A 261 -8.24 -5.78 -22.27
N GLN A 262 -8.10 -6.34 -23.47
CA GLN A 262 -6.90 -6.18 -24.31
C GLN A 262 -6.55 -4.72 -24.62
N GLN A 263 -7.54 -3.84 -24.71
CA GLN A 263 -7.33 -2.42 -24.95
C GLN A 263 -6.63 -1.68 -23.78
N LEU A 264 -6.65 -2.26 -22.57
CA LEU A 264 -5.99 -1.71 -21.37
C LEU A 264 -4.57 -2.23 -21.20
N VAL A 265 -4.22 -3.30 -21.90
CA VAL A 265 -2.86 -3.82 -21.94
C VAL A 265 -2.11 -3.02 -22.99
N ARG A 266 -1.38 -1.97 -22.58
CA ARG A 266 -0.40 -1.35 -23.47
C ARG A 266 0.65 -2.43 -23.77
N LYS A 267 0.66 -2.93 -25.00
CA LYS A 267 1.87 -3.54 -25.56
C LYS A 267 2.88 -2.39 -25.63
N ASP A 268 3.83 -2.35 -24.71
CA ASP A 268 5.06 -1.62 -24.96
C ASP A 268 5.54 -2.13 -26.31
N ALA A 269 5.59 -1.23 -27.28
CA ALA A 269 6.06 -1.55 -28.60
C ALA A 269 7.56 -1.90 -28.48
N ALA A 270 7.82 -3.16 -28.18
CA ALA A 270 9.11 -3.77 -28.41
C ALA A 270 9.19 -4.01 -29.92
N GLY A 271 9.97 -3.20 -30.60
CA GLY A 271 10.44 -3.50 -31.94
C GLY A 271 9.90 -2.58 -33.05
N ALA A 272 10.57 -1.52 -33.31
CA ALA A 272 10.93 -1.07 -34.63
C ALA A 272 12.36 -0.53 -34.60
#